data_66c52916ee1b579ce4705b61d372d65c
#
_entry.id   66c52916ee1b579ce4705b61d372d65c
#
_cell.length_a   1.000
_cell.length_b   1.000
_cell.length_c   1.000
_cell.angle_alpha   90.00
_cell.angle_beta   90.00
_cell.angle_gamma   90.00
#
_symmetry.space_group_name_H-M   'P 1'
#
loop_
_entity.id
_entity.type
_entity.pdbx_description
1 polymer ?
#
loop_
_entity_poly.entity_id
_entity_poly.type
_entity_poly.pdbx_seq_one_letter_code
_entity_poly.pdbx_strand_id
1 'polypeptide(L)'
;MVDMKANPFYLSDDDCKWVEDTIAGMTLDEKIGQLFFNMGSSREEEYLKMTVEKYHIGGIRYNPATADEVYEQNRILQENSKIPLIIACNTENGGD
;
A
#
# COMPACT_ATOMS: atom_id res chain seq x y z
N MET A 1 -14.42 16.30 -10.45
CA MET A 1 -14.05 15.51 -9.26
C MET A 1 -14.77 14.18 -9.31
N VAL A 2 -14.12 13.12 -8.85
CA VAL A 2 -14.72 11.78 -8.80
C VAL A 2 -15.84 11.75 -7.75
N ASP A 3 -17.00 11.22 -8.12
CA ASP A 3 -18.08 10.97 -7.15
C ASP A 3 -17.80 9.64 -6.43
N MET A 4 -17.23 9.74 -5.23
CA MET A 4 -16.85 8.58 -4.42
C MET A 4 -18.05 7.82 -3.84
N LYS A 5 -19.25 8.40 -3.83
CA LYS A 5 -20.46 7.73 -3.37
C LYS A 5 -21.13 6.89 -4.46
N ALA A 6 -20.82 7.17 -5.72
CA ALA A 6 -21.34 6.45 -6.87
C ALA A 6 -20.52 5.20 -7.20
N ASN A 7 -21.05 4.41 -8.16
CA ASN A 7 -20.33 3.28 -8.75
C ASN A 7 -18.95 3.76 -9.31
N PRO A 8 -17.86 3.02 -9.11
CA PRO A 8 -17.74 1.71 -8.45
C PRO A 8 -17.44 1.75 -6.94
N PHE A 9 -17.35 2.91 -6.33
CA PHE A 9 -16.77 3.05 -4.98
C PHE A 9 -17.79 2.86 -3.85
N TYR A 10 -18.99 3.44 -3.97
CA TYR A 10 -20.07 3.37 -2.97
C TYR A 10 -19.62 3.70 -1.54
N LEU A 11 -18.74 4.69 -1.36
CA LEU A 11 -18.20 5.06 -0.07
C LEU A 11 -19.25 5.79 0.80
N SER A 12 -19.17 5.56 2.11
CA SER A 12 -19.94 6.33 3.10
C SER A 12 -19.44 7.76 3.22
N ASP A 13 -20.18 8.60 3.95
CA ASP A 13 -19.74 9.98 4.25
C ASP A 13 -18.42 9.99 5.04
N ASP A 14 -18.28 9.10 6.01
CA ASP A 14 -17.06 8.99 6.82
C ASP A 14 -15.88 8.54 5.99
N ASP A 15 -16.05 7.58 5.07
CA ASP A 15 -15.01 7.14 4.15
C ASP A 15 -14.59 8.26 3.20
N CYS A 16 -15.55 9.00 2.64
CA CYS A 16 -15.25 10.14 1.78
C CYS A 16 -14.44 11.20 2.54
N LYS A 17 -14.85 11.50 3.78
CA LYS A 17 -14.13 12.45 4.63
C LYS A 17 -12.71 11.98 4.91
N TRP A 18 -12.52 10.70 5.21
CA TRP A 18 -11.18 10.13 5.42
C TRP A 18 -10.29 10.31 4.19
N VAL A 19 -10.80 10.02 2.99
CA VAL A 19 -10.06 10.21 1.73
C VAL A 19 -9.67 11.68 1.53
N GLU A 20 -10.62 12.59 1.68
CA GLU A 20 -10.40 14.04 1.49
C GLU A 20 -9.36 14.58 2.49
N ASP A 21 -9.52 14.26 3.76
CA ASP A 21 -8.60 14.71 4.83
C ASP A 21 -7.20 14.12 4.63
N THR A 22 -7.11 12.85 4.22
CA THR A 22 -5.83 12.19 3.93
C THR A 22 -5.11 12.88 2.78
N ILE A 23 -5.78 13.12 1.66
CA ILE A 23 -5.19 13.81 0.50
C ILE A 23 -4.76 15.24 0.86
N ALA A 24 -5.59 15.96 1.62
CA ALA A 24 -5.28 17.32 2.04
C ALA A 24 -4.03 17.40 2.92
N GLY A 25 -3.78 16.37 3.73
CA GLY A 25 -2.61 16.28 4.61
C GLY A 25 -1.33 15.74 3.96
N MET A 26 -1.41 15.25 2.73
CA MET A 26 -0.25 14.65 2.04
C MET A 26 0.65 15.70 1.38
N THR A 27 1.97 15.48 1.47
CA THR A 27 2.95 16.20 0.65
C THR A 27 2.88 15.74 -0.81
N LEU A 28 3.50 16.50 -1.72
CA LEU A 28 3.60 16.09 -3.11
C LEU A 28 4.34 14.75 -3.28
N ASP A 29 5.43 14.56 -2.55
CA ASP A 29 6.21 13.31 -2.59
C ASP A 29 5.38 12.11 -2.12
N GLU A 30 4.59 12.27 -1.06
CA GLU A 30 3.66 11.23 -0.59
C GLU A 30 2.59 10.92 -1.64
N LYS A 31 2.03 11.91 -2.31
CA LYS A 31 1.06 11.71 -3.40
C LYS A 31 1.67 10.98 -4.58
N ILE A 32 2.89 11.35 -4.99
CA ILE A 32 3.60 10.69 -6.08
C ILE A 32 3.88 9.22 -5.70
N GLY A 33 4.35 8.96 -4.48
CA GLY A 33 4.65 7.62 -3.99
C GLY A 33 3.46 6.67 -4.07
N GLN A 34 2.25 7.16 -3.81
CA GLN A 34 1.02 6.36 -3.89
C GLN A 34 0.72 5.80 -5.29
N LEU A 35 1.31 6.37 -6.34
CA LEU A 35 1.14 5.89 -7.72
C LEU A 35 2.07 4.71 -8.07
N PHE A 36 2.99 4.33 -7.17
CA PHE A 36 3.97 3.29 -7.44
C PHE A 36 3.67 2.01 -6.67
N PHE A 37 3.80 0.89 -7.40
CA PHE A 37 3.84 -0.45 -6.86
C PHE A 37 5.26 -0.98 -6.92
N ASN A 38 5.82 -1.37 -5.78
CA ASN A 38 7.16 -1.94 -5.71
C ASN A 38 7.13 -3.45 -5.98
N MET A 39 8.17 -3.96 -6.60
CA MET A 39 8.32 -5.39 -6.93
C MET A 39 8.84 -6.25 -5.77
N GLY A 40 9.11 -5.66 -4.60
CA GLY A 40 9.55 -6.42 -3.43
C GLY A 40 10.91 -7.09 -3.62
N SER A 41 11.94 -6.33 -3.97
CA SER A 41 13.28 -6.86 -4.27
C SER A 41 14.01 -7.44 -3.06
N SER A 42 13.65 -7.03 -1.85
CA SER A 42 14.26 -7.51 -0.61
C SER A 42 13.22 -7.60 0.52
N ARG A 43 13.47 -8.47 1.50
CA ARG A 43 12.69 -8.58 2.75
C ARG A 43 13.43 -8.03 3.96
N GLU A 44 14.64 -7.47 3.76
CA GLU A 44 15.37 -6.82 4.84
C GLU A 44 14.56 -5.67 5.44
N GLU A 45 14.45 -5.63 6.75
CA GLU A 45 13.61 -4.67 7.47
C GLU A 45 13.95 -3.22 7.10
N GLU A 46 15.23 -2.90 7.03
CA GLU A 46 15.70 -1.56 6.65
C GLU A 46 15.25 -1.16 5.24
N TYR A 47 15.33 -2.10 4.29
CA TYR A 47 14.85 -1.88 2.92
C TYR A 47 13.34 -1.65 2.89
N LEU A 48 12.57 -2.48 3.59
CA LEU A 48 11.11 -2.36 3.64
C LEU A 48 10.69 -1.02 4.24
N LYS A 49 11.28 -0.62 5.37
CA LYS A 49 11.02 0.69 5.98
C LYS A 49 11.35 1.84 5.04
N MET A 50 12.48 1.79 4.35
CA MET A 50 12.86 2.81 3.38
C MET A 50 11.80 2.97 2.28
N THR A 51 11.21 1.90 1.78
CA THR A 51 10.21 1.97 0.71
C THR A 51 8.95 2.73 1.13
N VAL A 52 8.54 2.62 2.38
CA VAL A 52 7.33 3.29 2.90
C VAL A 52 7.62 4.66 3.52
N GLU A 53 8.74 4.81 4.21
CA GLU A 53 9.08 6.05 4.92
C GLU A 53 9.72 7.11 4.01
N LYS A 54 10.51 6.69 3.02
CA LYS A 54 11.20 7.58 2.10
C LYS A 54 10.49 7.72 0.76
N TYR A 55 10.03 6.63 0.18
CA TYR A 55 9.41 6.61 -1.14
C TYR A 55 7.88 6.59 -1.10
N HIS A 56 7.26 6.36 0.06
CA HIS A 56 5.81 6.45 0.28
C HIS A 56 4.99 5.62 -0.72
N ILE A 57 5.46 4.41 -1.06
CA ILE A 57 4.81 3.57 -2.07
C ILE A 57 3.36 3.26 -1.71
N GLY A 58 2.51 3.15 -2.74
CA GLY A 58 1.08 2.84 -2.59
C GLY A 58 0.79 1.35 -2.47
N GLY A 59 1.68 0.51 -2.92
CA GLY A 59 1.54 -0.93 -2.84
C GLY A 59 2.82 -1.70 -3.11
N ILE A 60 2.76 -3.00 -2.86
CA ILE A 60 3.86 -3.92 -3.11
C ILE A 60 3.33 -5.25 -3.63
N ARG A 61 4.06 -5.86 -4.54
CA ARG A 61 3.89 -7.25 -4.90
C ARG A 61 4.97 -8.08 -4.20
N TYR A 62 4.58 -9.03 -3.36
CA TYR A 62 5.55 -9.90 -2.74
C TYR A 62 5.99 -11.04 -3.69
N ASN A 63 7.23 -11.47 -3.53
CA ASN A 63 7.76 -12.66 -4.21
C ASN A 63 7.42 -13.92 -3.40
N PRO A 64 7.37 -15.11 -4.04
CA PRO A 64 7.11 -16.37 -3.34
C PRO A 64 8.03 -16.57 -2.13
N ALA A 65 7.44 -16.96 -1.00
CA ALA A 65 8.12 -17.21 0.25
C ALA A 65 7.21 -18.05 1.16
N THR A 66 7.71 -18.41 2.33
CA THR A 66 6.88 -19.05 3.34
C THR A 66 5.81 -18.09 3.89
N ALA A 67 4.74 -18.63 4.44
CA ALA A 67 3.69 -17.81 5.03
C ALA A 67 4.22 -16.86 6.11
N ASP A 68 5.15 -17.34 6.94
CA ASP A 68 5.74 -16.52 8.01
C ASP A 68 6.58 -15.37 7.45
N GLU A 69 7.36 -15.61 6.41
CA GLU A 69 8.16 -14.56 5.74
C GLU A 69 7.28 -13.50 5.09
N VAL A 70 6.20 -13.91 4.42
CA VAL A 70 5.24 -12.97 3.81
C VAL A 70 4.49 -12.19 4.89
N TYR A 71 4.06 -12.86 5.96
CA TYR A 71 3.41 -12.19 7.08
C TYR A 71 4.32 -11.12 7.70
N GLU A 72 5.56 -11.47 8.00
CA GLU A 72 6.50 -10.53 8.62
C GLU A 72 6.83 -9.35 7.71
N GLN A 73 7.05 -9.59 6.40
CA GLN A 73 7.21 -8.53 5.42
C GLN A 73 6.02 -7.55 5.43
N ASN A 74 4.81 -8.09 5.34
CA ASN A 74 3.61 -7.27 5.28
C ASN A 74 3.37 -6.52 6.60
N ARG A 75 3.68 -7.14 7.74
CA ARG A 75 3.60 -6.50 9.05
C ARG A 75 4.51 -5.27 9.12
N ILE A 76 5.79 -5.41 8.76
CA ILE A 76 6.76 -4.30 8.76
C ILE A 76 6.28 -3.16 7.86
N LEU A 77 5.83 -3.48 6.67
CA LEU A 77 5.35 -2.48 5.71
C LEU A 77 4.12 -1.73 6.23
N GLN A 78 3.11 -2.44 6.72
CA GLN A 78 1.87 -1.82 7.18
C GLN A 78 2.06 -1.00 8.47
N GLU A 79 2.90 -1.47 9.39
CA GLU A 79 3.18 -0.75 10.64
C GLU A 79 3.96 0.55 10.42
N ASN A 80 4.74 0.66 9.35
CA ASN A 80 5.58 1.82 9.06
C ASN A 80 5.03 2.74 7.95
N SER A 81 3.88 2.43 7.38
CA SER A 81 3.23 3.27 6.36
C SER A 81 2.16 4.15 6.97
N LYS A 82 2.03 5.38 6.47
CA LYS A 82 0.95 6.30 6.87
C LYS A 82 -0.40 5.87 6.33
N ILE A 83 -0.40 5.37 5.11
CA ILE A 83 -1.60 4.89 4.41
C ILE A 83 -1.41 3.39 4.21
N PRO A 84 -2.40 2.54 4.54
CA PRO A 84 -2.30 1.11 4.31
C PRO A 84 -1.94 0.79 2.87
N LEU A 85 -0.94 -0.09 2.68
CA LEU A 85 -0.53 -0.51 1.35
C LEU A 85 -1.51 -1.51 0.75
N ILE A 86 -1.60 -1.48 -0.58
CA ILE A 86 -2.20 -2.57 -1.34
C ILE A 86 -1.14 -3.66 -1.49
N ILE A 87 -1.46 -4.87 -1.04
CA ILE A 87 -0.56 -6.03 -1.15
C ILE A 87 -1.07 -6.92 -2.28
N ALA A 88 -0.19 -7.18 -3.24
CA ALA A 88 -0.49 -8.01 -4.40
C ALA A 88 0.44 -9.23 -4.50
N CYS A 89 0.00 -10.24 -5.22
CA CYS A 89 0.81 -11.41 -5.57
C CYS A 89 0.46 -11.91 -6.96
N ASN A 90 1.35 -12.68 -7.54
CA ASN A 90 1.05 -13.46 -8.74
C ASN A 90 0.51 -14.82 -8.33
N THR A 91 -0.69 -15.14 -8.78
CA THR A 91 -1.37 -16.40 -8.42
C THR A 91 -1.96 -17.09 -9.65
N GLU A 92 -1.30 -16.96 -10.80
CA GLU A 92 -1.76 -17.54 -12.08
C GLU A 92 -1.89 -19.07 -12.00
N ASN A 93 -1.07 -19.71 -11.14
CA ASN A 93 -1.07 -21.15 -10.95
C ASN A 93 -1.70 -21.59 -9.62
N GLY A 94 -2.49 -20.70 -8.96
CA GLY A 94 -3.08 -20.94 -7.66
C GLY A 94 -2.35 -20.22 -6.52
N GLY A 95 -2.70 -20.57 -5.29
CA GLY A 95 -2.19 -19.88 -4.09
C GLY A 95 -0.96 -20.53 -3.46
N ASP A 96 -0.05 -21.01 -4.24
CA ASP A 96 1.21 -21.62 -3.75
C ASP A 96 2.31 -20.60 -3.48
#